data_efae7ff450b89f6b231b484d13cba791
#
_entry.id   efae7ff450b89f6b231b484d13cba791
#
_cell.length_a   1.000
_cell.length_b   1.000
_cell.length_c   1.000
_cell.angle_alpha   90.00
_cell.angle_beta   90.00
_cell.angle_gamma   90.00
#
_symmetry.space_group_name_H-M   'P 1'
#
loop_
_entity.id
_entity.type
_entity.pdbx_description
1 polymer ?
#
loop_
_entity_poly.entity_id
_entity_poly.type
_entity_poly.pdbx_seq_one_letter_code
_entity_poly.pdbx_strand_id
1 'polypeptide(L)'
;MRDLGYVEGRDIAIEYRWAEGDYERFPALVAELIAARVDVIVTAGTPAAFAVKNATNSIPCVMVAVGDPVGTGLVASLARPGGNLTGLTSIAPDLEGKRLALLREMIPTLSHFAVLWNPANPFHVSAINGVQAAAKALQMKMLLLGVRTSEELDGAFAAMVAERPGALVVLADRVFLHGRDRIMGFAGQQRLPGVYAYRELVEAGGLMSYGPNYAEMHASAATYVDKIFKGAKPADLPIEQPIKFELVINLRAAKVLGIEVSPTLLATADELME
;
A
#
# COMPACT_ATOMS: atom_id res chain seq x y z
N MET A 1 14.49 -15.14 -4.46
CA MET A 1 15.76 -15.43 -5.16
C MET A 1 16.34 -16.79 -4.76
N ARG A 2 16.44 -17.13 -3.47
CA ARG A 2 17.01 -18.42 -3.02
C ARG A 2 16.27 -19.62 -3.63
N ASP A 3 14.95 -19.62 -3.65
CA ASP A 3 14.13 -20.71 -4.22
C ASP A 3 14.27 -20.84 -5.76
N LEU A 4 14.82 -19.80 -6.40
CA LEU A 4 15.17 -19.78 -7.82
C LEU A 4 16.64 -20.15 -8.07
N GLY A 5 17.38 -20.58 -7.04
CA GLY A 5 18.76 -21.04 -7.11
C GLY A 5 19.82 -19.95 -6.96
N TYR A 6 19.45 -18.69 -6.72
CA TYR A 6 20.40 -17.59 -6.52
C TYR A 6 20.79 -17.44 -5.06
N VAL A 7 22.09 -17.45 -4.78
CA VAL A 7 22.66 -17.26 -3.44
C VAL A 7 23.33 -15.88 -3.39
N GLU A 8 22.89 -15.05 -2.47
CA GLU A 8 23.52 -13.75 -2.21
C GLU A 8 24.98 -13.91 -1.82
N GLY A 9 25.85 -13.06 -2.35
CA GLY A 9 27.30 -13.11 -2.15
C GLY A 9 28.04 -14.13 -3.03
N ARG A 10 27.30 -15.01 -3.76
CA ARG A 10 27.89 -15.98 -4.72
C ARG A 10 27.41 -15.74 -6.15
N ASP A 11 26.09 -15.68 -6.35
CA ASP A 11 25.46 -15.59 -7.67
C ASP A 11 24.90 -14.20 -7.94
N ILE A 12 24.51 -13.51 -6.87
CA ILE A 12 23.96 -12.14 -6.90
C ILE A 12 24.53 -11.32 -5.75
N ALA A 13 24.64 -10.00 -5.97
CA ALA A 13 24.82 -8.99 -4.93
C ALA A 13 23.55 -8.17 -4.80
N ILE A 14 23.11 -7.85 -3.59
CA ILE A 14 21.92 -7.03 -3.34
C ILE A 14 22.36 -5.72 -2.69
N GLU A 15 22.08 -4.62 -3.38
CA GLU A 15 22.29 -3.26 -2.91
C GLU A 15 21.02 -2.68 -2.33
N TYR A 16 20.97 -2.45 -1.03
CA TYR A 16 19.80 -1.90 -0.34
C TYR A 16 19.88 -0.38 -0.22
N ARG A 17 18.76 0.30 -0.51
CA ARG A 17 18.57 1.73 -0.29
C ARG A 17 17.20 1.97 0.31
N TRP A 18 17.17 2.63 1.48
CA TRP A 18 15.94 2.86 2.24
C TRP A 18 15.62 4.34 2.35
N ALA A 19 14.43 4.73 1.90
CA ALA A 19 13.93 6.10 2.00
C ALA A 19 13.41 6.45 3.40
N GLU A 20 13.12 5.44 4.26
CA GLU A 20 12.66 5.61 5.66
C GLU A 20 11.41 6.49 5.80
N GLY A 21 10.50 6.41 4.80
CA GLY A 21 9.27 7.21 4.76
C GLY A 21 9.44 8.61 4.16
N ASP A 22 10.65 9.01 3.82
CA ASP A 22 10.93 10.29 3.17
C ASP A 22 11.08 10.13 1.65
N TYR A 23 10.09 10.57 0.89
CA TYR A 23 10.07 10.44 -0.57
C TYR A 23 11.02 11.40 -1.29
N GLU A 24 11.43 12.49 -0.65
CA GLU A 24 12.43 13.42 -1.20
C GLU A 24 13.82 12.76 -1.37
N ARG A 25 14.07 11.65 -0.68
CA ARG A 25 15.31 10.87 -0.80
C ARG A 25 15.38 10.01 -2.06
N PHE A 26 14.25 9.66 -2.68
CA PHE A 26 14.23 8.73 -3.81
C PHE A 26 15.16 9.12 -4.97
N PRO A 27 15.23 10.38 -5.44
CA PRO A 27 16.12 10.73 -6.54
C PRO A 27 17.59 10.44 -6.23
N ALA A 28 18.06 10.75 -5.03
CA ALA A 28 19.43 10.49 -4.60
C ALA A 28 19.71 8.98 -4.47
N LEU A 29 18.79 8.23 -3.87
CA LEU A 29 18.92 6.78 -3.70
C LEU A 29 18.95 6.04 -5.05
N VAL A 30 18.15 6.48 -6.02
CA VAL A 30 18.16 5.92 -7.39
C VAL A 30 19.48 6.27 -8.08
N ALA A 31 19.99 7.50 -7.94
CA ALA A 31 21.28 7.88 -8.50
C ALA A 31 22.44 7.03 -7.95
N GLU A 32 22.42 6.70 -6.65
CA GLU A 32 23.41 5.79 -6.04
C GLU A 32 23.34 4.39 -6.66
N LEU A 33 22.12 3.82 -6.86
CA LEU A 33 21.97 2.50 -7.50
C LEU A 33 22.47 2.53 -8.96
N ILE A 34 22.21 3.59 -9.70
CA ILE A 34 22.75 3.78 -11.06
C ILE A 34 24.28 3.85 -11.03
N ALA A 35 24.86 4.59 -10.08
CA ALA A 35 26.32 4.69 -9.92
C ALA A 35 26.95 3.34 -9.51
N ALA A 36 26.23 2.50 -8.73
CA ALA A 36 26.63 1.15 -8.40
C ALA A 36 26.52 0.17 -9.59
N ARG A 37 25.96 0.59 -10.73
CA ARG A 37 25.79 -0.20 -11.96
C ARG A 37 25.02 -1.48 -11.74
N VAL A 38 23.90 -1.39 -10.99
CA VAL A 38 23.03 -2.54 -10.77
C VAL A 38 22.38 -3.00 -12.08
N ASP A 39 22.18 -4.32 -12.25
CA ASP A 39 21.59 -4.89 -13.45
C ASP A 39 20.06 -4.77 -13.46
N VAL A 40 19.42 -4.74 -12.27
CA VAL A 40 17.98 -4.61 -12.09
C VAL A 40 17.71 -3.81 -10.83
N ILE A 41 16.72 -2.90 -10.88
CA ILE A 41 16.21 -2.19 -9.71
C ILE A 41 14.86 -2.81 -9.33
N VAL A 42 14.66 -3.10 -8.05
CA VAL A 42 13.36 -3.51 -7.50
C VAL A 42 12.84 -2.38 -6.62
N THR A 43 11.61 -1.92 -6.87
CA THR A 43 10.99 -0.83 -6.11
C THR A 43 9.69 -1.26 -5.46
N ALA A 44 9.30 -0.59 -4.38
CA ALA A 44 8.01 -0.80 -3.73
C ALA A 44 7.22 0.51 -3.65
N GLY A 45 6.01 0.51 -4.25
CA GLY A 45 5.10 1.64 -4.29
C GLY A 45 5.32 2.60 -5.46
N THR A 46 4.27 3.39 -5.73
CA THR A 46 4.20 4.29 -6.90
C THR A 46 5.26 5.38 -6.90
N PRO A 47 5.56 6.10 -5.79
CA PRO A 47 6.56 7.16 -5.80
C PRO A 47 7.98 6.66 -6.14
N ALA A 48 8.40 5.51 -5.61
CA ALA A 48 9.70 4.92 -5.90
C ALA A 48 9.82 4.50 -7.38
N ALA A 49 8.77 3.94 -7.97
CA ALA A 49 8.73 3.58 -9.37
C ALA A 49 8.86 4.82 -10.29
N PHE A 50 8.21 5.94 -9.93
CA PHE A 50 8.38 7.20 -10.63
C PHE A 50 9.81 7.74 -10.55
N ALA A 51 10.45 7.63 -9.39
CA ALA A 51 11.84 8.07 -9.26
C ALA A 51 12.77 7.31 -10.20
N VAL A 52 12.60 5.98 -10.35
CA VAL A 52 13.37 5.19 -11.32
C VAL A 52 13.01 5.59 -12.74
N LYS A 53 11.72 5.72 -13.09
CA LYS A 53 11.29 6.13 -14.43
C LYS A 53 11.91 7.45 -14.87
N ASN A 54 12.01 8.41 -13.96
CA ASN A 54 12.56 9.74 -14.23
C ASN A 54 14.10 9.74 -14.32
N ALA A 55 14.78 8.79 -13.66
CA ALA A 55 16.23 8.74 -13.59
C ALA A 55 16.88 7.88 -14.69
N THR A 56 16.19 6.83 -15.17
CA THR A 56 16.74 5.91 -16.17
C THR A 56 15.64 5.28 -17.04
N ASN A 57 15.97 5.05 -18.31
CA ASN A 57 15.14 4.30 -19.25
C ASN A 57 15.80 2.99 -19.70
N SER A 58 17.02 2.70 -19.21
CA SER A 58 17.83 1.55 -19.63
C SER A 58 17.94 0.46 -18.59
N ILE A 59 18.01 0.80 -17.29
CA ILE A 59 18.08 -0.21 -16.24
C ILE A 59 16.68 -0.79 -16.02
N PRO A 60 16.49 -2.13 -16.17
CA PRO A 60 15.25 -2.80 -15.83
C PRO A 60 14.75 -2.48 -14.43
N CYS A 61 13.46 -2.21 -14.28
CA CYS A 61 12.83 -1.98 -12.97
C CYS A 61 11.66 -2.92 -12.77
N VAL A 62 11.72 -3.71 -11.71
CA VAL A 62 10.62 -4.53 -11.23
C VAL A 62 9.87 -3.77 -10.14
N MET A 63 8.67 -3.32 -10.46
CA MET A 63 7.79 -2.62 -9.53
C MET A 63 7.02 -3.62 -8.66
N VAL A 64 6.90 -3.34 -7.37
CA VAL A 64 6.09 -4.11 -6.44
C VAL A 64 5.04 -3.20 -5.81
N ALA A 65 3.79 -3.65 -5.83
CA ALA A 65 2.68 -2.98 -5.17
C ALA A 65 2.49 -1.52 -5.61
N VAL A 66 2.63 -1.26 -6.90
CA VAL A 66 2.33 0.06 -7.48
C VAL A 66 0.82 0.20 -7.66
N GLY A 67 0.27 1.34 -7.24
CA GLY A 67 -1.13 1.67 -7.51
C GLY A 67 -1.27 2.26 -8.91
N ASP A 68 -2.27 1.78 -9.67
CA ASP A 68 -2.66 2.24 -11.00
C ASP A 68 -1.50 2.68 -11.93
N PRO A 69 -0.65 1.76 -12.38
CA PRO A 69 0.52 2.13 -13.18
C PRO A 69 0.15 2.71 -14.57
N VAL A 70 -1.03 2.42 -15.08
CA VAL A 70 -1.54 2.98 -16.34
C VAL A 70 -2.16 4.36 -16.11
N GLY A 71 -3.09 4.49 -15.19
CA GLY A 71 -3.76 5.76 -14.89
C GLY A 71 -2.81 6.85 -14.37
N THR A 72 -1.74 6.46 -13.66
CA THR A 72 -0.68 7.38 -13.23
C THR A 72 0.32 7.69 -14.35
N GLY A 73 0.28 6.99 -15.49
CA GLY A 73 1.21 7.19 -16.60
C GLY A 73 2.59 6.56 -16.39
N LEU A 74 2.76 5.63 -15.45
CA LEU A 74 4.02 4.90 -15.29
C LEU A 74 4.33 4.02 -16.51
N VAL A 75 3.32 3.34 -17.05
CA VAL A 75 3.42 2.42 -18.19
C VAL A 75 2.29 2.63 -19.19
N ALA A 76 2.47 2.16 -20.42
CA ALA A 76 1.48 2.29 -21.49
C ALA A 76 0.26 1.39 -21.28
N SER A 77 0.46 0.14 -20.85
CA SER A 77 -0.59 -0.82 -20.52
C SER A 77 -0.05 -1.91 -19.59
N LEU A 78 -0.94 -2.66 -18.93
CA LEU A 78 -0.53 -3.79 -18.10
C LEU A 78 0.01 -4.95 -18.94
N ALA A 79 -0.59 -5.23 -20.08
CA ALA A 79 -0.19 -6.35 -20.95
C ALA A 79 1.14 -6.09 -21.66
N ARG A 80 1.44 -4.83 -22.01
CA ARG A 80 2.69 -4.41 -22.66
C ARG A 80 3.13 -3.08 -22.06
N PRO A 81 3.97 -3.11 -21.02
CA PRO A 81 4.42 -1.89 -20.32
C PRO A 81 5.16 -0.90 -21.23
N GLY A 82 5.96 -1.39 -22.18
CA GLY A 82 6.52 -0.59 -23.26
C GLY A 82 7.77 0.22 -22.92
N GLY A 83 8.41 -0.07 -21.80
CA GLY A 83 9.62 0.62 -21.33
C GLY A 83 10.52 -0.30 -20.51
N ASN A 84 11.25 0.29 -19.57
CA ASN A 84 12.12 -0.47 -18.65
C ASN A 84 11.42 -0.90 -17.35
N LEU A 85 10.13 -0.58 -17.16
CA LEU A 85 9.35 -0.91 -15.97
C LEU A 85 8.41 -2.08 -16.22
N THR A 86 8.38 -3.04 -15.31
CA THR A 86 7.43 -4.18 -15.25
C THR A 86 7.20 -4.57 -13.80
N GLY A 87 6.43 -5.62 -13.51
CA GLY A 87 6.27 -6.16 -12.16
C GLY A 87 4.82 -6.34 -11.73
N LEU A 88 4.47 -5.88 -10.53
CA LEU A 88 3.18 -6.15 -9.89
C LEU A 88 2.49 -4.85 -9.42
N THR A 89 1.22 -4.72 -9.78
CA THR A 89 0.36 -3.64 -9.26
C THR A 89 -0.50 -4.13 -8.11
N SER A 90 -0.80 -3.26 -7.14
CA SER A 90 -1.75 -3.55 -6.06
C SER A 90 -3.16 -3.08 -6.38
N ILE A 91 -3.40 -2.54 -7.58
CA ILE A 91 -4.69 -2.00 -7.97
C ILE A 91 -5.72 -3.12 -8.17
N ALA A 92 -6.91 -2.89 -7.66
CA ALA A 92 -8.11 -3.62 -8.04
C ALA A 92 -9.24 -2.60 -8.20
N PRO A 93 -10.18 -2.85 -9.12
CA PRO A 93 -11.40 -2.05 -9.19
C PRO A 93 -12.10 -2.02 -7.83
N ASP A 94 -12.57 -0.85 -7.44
CA ASP A 94 -13.39 -0.63 -6.24
C ASP A 94 -12.77 -1.05 -4.90
N LEU A 95 -11.46 -1.25 -4.83
CA LEU A 95 -10.78 -1.69 -3.60
C LEU A 95 -11.05 -0.75 -2.42
N GLU A 96 -10.99 0.56 -2.65
CA GLU A 96 -11.26 1.55 -1.61
C GLU A 96 -12.74 1.56 -1.22
N GLY A 97 -13.65 1.38 -2.19
CA GLY A 97 -15.07 1.21 -1.94
C GLY A 97 -15.37 -0.03 -1.09
N LYS A 98 -14.69 -1.14 -1.37
CA LYS A 98 -14.83 -2.38 -0.59
C LYS A 98 -14.33 -2.21 0.84
N ARG A 99 -13.21 -1.53 1.07
CA ARG A 99 -12.72 -1.20 2.43
C ARG A 99 -13.76 -0.41 3.21
N LEU A 100 -14.32 0.62 2.60
CA LEU A 100 -15.34 1.45 3.25
C LEU A 100 -16.64 0.67 3.51
N ALA A 101 -17.05 -0.21 2.60
CA ALA A 101 -18.21 -1.08 2.79
C ALA A 101 -18.01 -2.05 3.96
N LEU A 102 -16.83 -2.69 4.05
CA LEU A 102 -16.48 -3.55 5.17
C LEU A 102 -16.46 -2.79 6.51
N LEU A 103 -15.93 -1.56 6.51
CA LEU A 103 -15.94 -0.71 7.71
C LEU A 103 -17.38 -0.35 8.12
N ARG A 104 -18.26 -0.06 7.17
CA ARG A 104 -19.67 0.22 7.41
C ARG A 104 -20.43 -1.02 7.89
N GLU A 105 -20.09 -2.22 7.39
CA GLU A 105 -20.64 -3.49 7.88
C GLU A 105 -20.19 -3.77 9.33
N MET A 106 -18.91 -3.49 9.63
CA MET A 106 -18.37 -3.60 10.99
C MET A 106 -19.02 -2.62 11.96
N ILE A 107 -19.36 -1.41 11.50
CA ILE A 107 -19.93 -0.33 12.31
C ILE A 107 -21.17 0.23 11.59
N PRO A 108 -22.35 -0.39 11.75
CA PRO A 108 -23.56 0.00 11.01
C PRO A 108 -24.04 1.44 11.26
N THR A 109 -23.66 2.05 12.38
CA THR A 109 -24.01 3.43 12.75
C THR A 109 -23.02 4.48 12.27
N LEU A 110 -21.91 4.07 11.60
CA LEU A 110 -20.87 4.96 11.15
C LEU A 110 -21.40 5.96 10.11
N SER A 111 -21.29 7.25 10.37
CA SER A 111 -21.74 8.33 9.48
C SER A 111 -20.65 9.35 9.14
N HIS A 112 -19.53 9.33 9.89
CA HIS A 112 -18.40 10.24 9.70
C HIS A 112 -17.09 9.49 9.95
N PHE A 113 -16.13 9.60 9.03
CA PHE A 113 -14.82 8.94 9.12
C PHE A 113 -13.70 9.84 8.61
N ALA A 114 -12.48 9.59 9.10
CA ALA A 114 -11.26 10.24 8.60
C ALA A 114 -10.54 9.34 7.58
N VAL A 115 -9.83 9.96 6.64
CA VAL A 115 -8.97 9.27 5.67
C VAL A 115 -7.57 9.85 5.77
N LEU A 116 -6.57 9.02 6.09
CA LEU A 116 -5.16 9.35 5.93
C LEU A 116 -4.72 9.01 4.50
N TRP A 117 -4.18 10.00 3.82
CA TRP A 117 -3.67 9.88 2.45
C TRP A 117 -2.38 10.67 2.28
N ASN A 118 -1.55 10.31 1.32
CA ASN A 118 -0.31 11.02 1.03
C ASN A 118 -0.45 11.84 -0.27
N PRO A 119 -0.44 13.19 -0.20
CA PRO A 119 -0.51 14.05 -1.38
C PRO A 119 0.68 13.90 -2.34
N ALA A 120 1.83 13.40 -1.86
CA ALA A 120 3.01 13.12 -2.68
C ALA A 120 2.92 11.79 -3.45
N ASN A 121 1.89 10.96 -3.20
CA ASN A 121 1.68 9.73 -3.94
C ASN A 121 0.70 9.95 -5.11
N PRO A 122 1.16 9.89 -6.37
CA PRO A 122 0.30 10.13 -7.54
C PRO A 122 -0.94 9.21 -7.62
N PHE A 123 -0.83 7.99 -7.11
CA PHE A 123 -1.96 7.05 -7.06
C PHE A 123 -3.08 7.53 -6.14
N HIS A 124 -2.78 8.25 -5.07
CA HIS A 124 -3.79 8.63 -4.08
C HIS A 124 -4.86 9.57 -4.63
N VAL A 125 -4.59 10.30 -5.72
CA VAL A 125 -5.61 11.13 -6.38
C VAL A 125 -6.79 10.26 -6.87
N SER A 126 -6.50 9.14 -7.54
CA SER A 126 -7.54 8.21 -8.00
C SER A 126 -8.15 7.41 -6.83
N ALA A 127 -7.36 7.00 -5.86
CA ALA A 127 -7.84 6.29 -4.67
C ALA A 127 -8.86 7.12 -3.87
N ILE A 128 -8.59 8.43 -3.66
CA ILE A 128 -9.53 9.34 -3.00
C ILE A 128 -10.85 9.44 -3.76
N ASN A 129 -10.82 9.52 -5.09
CA ASN A 129 -12.04 9.55 -5.88
C ASN A 129 -12.90 8.29 -5.63
N GLY A 130 -12.27 7.13 -5.50
CA GLY A 130 -12.94 5.89 -5.11
C GLY A 130 -13.57 5.95 -3.72
N VAL A 131 -12.82 6.44 -2.73
CA VAL A 131 -13.34 6.63 -1.36
C VAL A 131 -14.49 7.63 -1.35
N GLN A 132 -14.38 8.76 -2.07
CA GLN A 132 -15.43 9.78 -2.16
C GLN A 132 -16.72 9.24 -2.78
N ALA A 133 -16.59 8.46 -3.86
CA ALA A 133 -17.75 7.85 -4.52
C ALA A 133 -18.46 6.87 -3.57
N ALA A 134 -17.71 6.03 -2.85
CA ALA A 134 -18.25 5.10 -1.86
C ALA A 134 -18.87 5.83 -0.66
N ALA A 135 -18.23 6.88 -0.14
CA ALA A 135 -18.76 7.69 0.96
C ALA A 135 -20.09 8.35 0.57
N LYS A 136 -20.19 8.87 -0.65
CA LYS A 136 -21.44 9.43 -1.19
C LYS A 136 -22.53 8.38 -1.28
N ALA A 137 -22.23 7.19 -1.80
CA ALA A 137 -23.20 6.10 -1.92
C ALA A 137 -23.71 5.63 -0.56
N LEU A 138 -22.82 5.61 0.46
CA LEU A 138 -23.12 5.22 1.84
C LEU A 138 -23.64 6.39 2.71
N GLN A 139 -23.80 7.58 2.15
CA GLN A 139 -24.24 8.80 2.84
C GLN A 139 -23.36 9.15 4.07
N MET A 140 -22.04 8.99 3.94
CA MET A 140 -21.08 9.22 5.00
C MET A 140 -20.30 10.51 4.78
N LYS A 141 -20.04 11.26 5.86
CA LYS A 141 -19.14 12.44 5.85
C LYS A 141 -17.68 11.95 5.92
N MET A 142 -16.82 12.52 5.08
CA MET A 142 -15.40 12.21 5.02
C MET A 142 -14.56 13.41 5.47
N LEU A 143 -13.62 13.19 6.39
CA LEU A 143 -12.56 14.11 6.76
C LEU A 143 -11.26 13.67 6.07
N LEU A 144 -10.77 14.45 5.11
CA LEU A 144 -9.57 14.11 4.35
C LEU A 144 -8.34 14.74 4.96
N LEU A 145 -7.34 13.94 5.35
CA LEU A 145 -6.14 14.37 6.07
C LEU A 145 -4.89 13.97 5.28
N GLY A 146 -4.25 14.97 4.66
CA GLY A 146 -3.01 14.79 3.89
C GLY A 146 -1.80 14.70 4.82
N VAL A 147 -0.95 13.69 4.60
CA VAL A 147 0.28 13.46 5.37
C VAL A 147 1.36 12.99 4.38
N ARG A 148 2.43 13.79 4.22
CA ARG A 148 3.56 13.49 3.31
C ARG A 148 4.69 12.79 4.01
N THR A 149 4.88 13.08 5.30
CA THR A 149 5.93 12.50 6.14
C THR A 149 5.35 12.07 7.48
N SER A 150 6.08 11.24 8.23
CA SER A 150 5.60 10.78 9.53
C SER A 150 5.47 11.89 10.57
N GLU A 151 6.21 13.00 10.42
CA GLU A 151 6.13 14.19 11.28
C GLU A 151 4.80 14.93 11.12
N GLU A 152 4.24 14.94 9.90
CA GLU A 152 2.93 15.57 9.63
C GLU A 152 1.75 14.82 10.27
N LEU A 153 1.95 13.61 10.80
CA LEU A 153 0.91 12.84 11.51
C LEU A 153 0.33 13.61 12.70
N ASP A 154 1.14 14.42 13.40
CA ASP A 154 0.65 15.15 14.58
C ASP A 154 -0.45 16.16 14.21
N GLY A 155 -0.31 16.83 13.07
CA GLY A 155 -1.36 17.72 12.54
C GLY A 155 -2.65 16.97 12.18
N ALA A 156 -2.51 15.78 11.57
CA ALA A 156 -3.66 14.93 11.26
C ALA A 156 -4.35 14.41 12.54
N PHE A 157 -3.57 14.02 13.56
CA PHE A 157 -4.10 13.59 14.85
C PHE A 157 -4.85 14.73 15.57
N ALA A 158 -4.30 15.95 15.58
CA ALA A 158 -4.97 17.11 16.17
C ALA A 158 -6.31 17.40 15.46
N ALA A 159 -6.36 17.30 14.13
CA ALA A 159 -7.59 17.47 13.37
C ALA A 159 -8.62 16.37 13.70
N MET A 160 -8.20 15.10 13.84
CA MET A 160 -9.09 14.01 14.25
C MET A 160 -9.65 14.22 15.68
N VAL A 161 -8.86 14.73 16.61
CA VAL A 161 -9.34 15.07 17.97
C VAL A 161 -10.41 16.16 17.92
N ALA A 162 -10.23 17.19 17.07
CA ALA A 162 -11.18 18.29 16.93
C ALA A 162 -12.50 17.85 16.25
N GLU A 163 -12.39 17.11 15.14
CA GLU A 163 -13.54 16.73 14.30
C GLU A 163 -14.24 15.44 14.76
N ARG A 164 -13.61 14.65 15.62
CA ARG A 164 -14.15 13.41 16.23
C ARG A 164 -14.77 12.46 15.22
N PRO A 165 -14.03 11.98 14.20
CA PRO A 165 -14.55 10.95 13.29
C PRO A 165 -14.84 9.66 14.05
N GLY A 166 -15.87 8.92 13.60
CA GLY A 166 -16.24 7.63 14.19
C GLY A 166 -15.35 6.47 13.74
N ALA A 167 -14.51 6.66 12.72
CA ALA A 167 -13.56 5.65 12.23
C ALA A 167 -12.43 6.28 11.40
N LEU A 168 -11.39 5.47 11.15
CA LEU A 168 -10.20 5.82 10.37
C LEU A 168 -10.05 4.88 9.17
N VAL A 169 -9.79 5.45 8.01
CA VAL A 169 -9.34 4.75 6.80
C VAL A 169 -7.91 5.18 6.52
N VAL A 170 -6.99 4.22 6.34
CA VAL A 170 -5.60 4.52 5.99
C VAL A 170 -5.30 3.92 4.62
N LEU A 171 -5.02 4.77 3.64
CA LEU A 171 -4.70 4.34 2.30
C LEU A 171 -3.32 3.67 2.23
N ALA A 172 -3.08 2.91 1.16
CA ALA A 172 -1.82 2.18 0.96
C ALA A 172 -0.66 3.14 0.66
N ASP A 173 0.17 3.44 1.66
CA ASP A 173 1.36 4.27 1.51
C ASP A 173 2.47 3.85 2.47
N ARG A 174 3.73 3.93 2.02
CA ARG A 174 4.89 3.53 2.83
C ARG A 174 5.12 4.47 4.02
N VAL A 175 4.71 5.72 3.93
CA VAL A 175 4.74 6.67 5.05
C VAL A 175 3.89 6.15 6.21
N PHE A 176 2.69 5.62 5.91
CA PHE A 176 1.79 5.08 6.95
C PHE A 176 2.27 3.74 7.50
N LEU A 177 2.89 2.91 6.65
CA LEU A 177 3.50 1.68 7.12
C LEU A 177 4.70 1.96 8.04
N HIS A 178 5.53 2.94 7.70
CA HIS A 178 6.64 3.39 8.56
C HIS A 178 6.13 4.01 9.86
N GLY A 179 5.09 4.85 9.79
CA GLY A 179 4.45 5.50 10.93
C GLY A 179 3.40 4.66 11.68
N ARG A 180 3.29 3.32 11.39
CA ARG A 180 2.22 2.46 11.92
C ARG A 180 2.07 2.51 13.44
N ASP A 181 3.19 2.49 14.17
CA ASP A 181 3.16 2.46 15.63
C ASP A 181 2.57 3.76 16.21
N ARG A 182 2.85 4.91 15.58
CA ARG A 182 2.27 6.21 15.93
C ARG A 182 0.78 6.25 15.62
N ILE A 183 0.38 5.76 14.42
CA ILE A 183 -1.03 5.71 14.00
C ILE A 183 -1.82 4.80 14.93
N MET A 184 -1.30 3.61 15.26
CA MET A 184 -1.98 2.67 16.14
C MET A 184 -2.01 3.13 17.59
N GLY A 185 -0.93 3.76 18.07
CA GLY A 185 -0.91 4.39 19.39
C GLY A 185 -1.99 5.47 19.54
N PHE A 186 -2.14 6.34 18.54
CA PHE A 186 -3.19 7.36 18.50
C PHE A 186 -4.59 6.72 18.40
N ALA A 187 -4.80 5.80 17.47
CA ALA A 187 -6.10 5.12 17.29
C ALA A 187 -6.55 4.39 18.57
N GLY A 188 -5.61 3.71 19.26
CA GLY A 188 -5.88 3.06 20.54
C GLY A 188 -6.25 4.03 21.64
N GLN A 189 -5.54 5.14 21.80
CA GLN A 189 -5.84 6.20 22.79
C GLN A 189 -7.22 6.83 22.56
N GLN A 190 -7.59 7.07 21.29
CA GLN A 190 -8.88 7.65 20.93
C GLN A 190 -10.01 6.62 20.81
N ARG A 191 -9.73 5.32 21.01
CA ARG A 191 -10.66 4.23 20.73
C ARG A 191 -11.28 4.34 19.34
N LEU A 192 -10.45 4.69 18.36
CA LEU A 192 -10.87 4.95 16.98
C LEU A 192 -10.73 3.67 16.15
N PRO A 193 -11.83 2.99 15.78
CA PRO A 193 -11.78 1.83 14.89
C PRO A 193 -11.29 2.23 13.49
N GLY A 194 -10.64 1.30 12.78
CA GLY A 194 -10.17 1.62 11.45
C GLY A 194 -10.08 0.43 10.51
N VAL A 195 -10.06 0.74 9.20
CA VAL A 195 -9.72 -0.19 8.13
C VAL A 195 -8.43 0.27 7.45
N TYR A 196 -7.55 -0.68 7.21
CA TYR A 196 -6.20 -0.44 6.74
C TYR A 196 -5.93 -1.17 5.42
N ALA A 197 -5.03 -0.61 4.62
CA ALA A 197 -4.57 -1.26 3.40
C ALA A 197 -3.54 -2.37 3.68
N TYR A 198 -2.83 -2.27 4.80
CA TYR A 198 -1.76 -3.19 5.20
C TYR A 198 -2.14 -3.97 6.44
N ARG A 199 -1.91 -5.30 6.43
CA ARG A 199 -2.10 -6.17 7.59
C ARG A 199 -1.18 -5.79 8.78
N GLU A 200 -0.03 -5.24 8.50
CA GLU A 200 0.94 -4.81 9.52
C GLU A 200 0.37 -3.74 10.48
N LEU A 201 -0.64 -2.96 10.06
CA LEU A 201 -1.35 -2.06 10.97
C LEU A 201 -2.31 -2.83 11.87
N VAL A 202 -2.87 -3.95 11.41
CA VAL A 202 -3.70 -4.83 12.26
C VAL A 202 -2.84 -5.57 13.27
N GLU A 203 -1.68 -6.07 12.85
CA GLU A 203 -0.67 -6.68 13.72
C GLU A 203 -0.18 -5.70 14.83
N ALA A 204 -0.10 -4.42 14.49
CA ALA A 204 0.22 -3.34 15.44
C ALA A 204 -0.97 -2.89 16.31
N GLY A 205 -2.12 -3.56 16.26
CA GLY A 205 -3.29 -3.32 17.12
C GLY A 205 -4.51 -2.70 16.41
N GLY A 206 -4.47 -2.51 15.10
CA GLY A 206 -5.61 -2.05 14.31
C GLY A 206 -6.77 -3.04 14.25
N LEU A 207 -7.98 -2.55 13.90
CA LEU A 207 -9.20 -3.37 13.90
C LEU A 207 -9.26 -4.36 12.74
N MET A 208 -9.08 -3.88 11.49
CA MET A 208 -9.12 -4.74 10.31
C MET A 208 -8.33 -4.19 9.14
N SER A 209 -7.87 -5.08 8.25
CA SER A 209 -7.31 -4.71 6.95
C SER A 209 -7.99 -5.47 5.83
N TYR A 210 -8.02 -4.84 4.65
CA TYR A 210 -8.42 -5.50 3.41
C TYR A 210 -7.48 -5.07 2.29
N GLY A 211 -6.73 -6.01 1.74
CA GLY A 211 -5.74 -5.72 0.71
C GLY A 211 -5.07 -6.96 0.15
N PRO A 212 -4.21 -6.82 -0.87
CA PRO A 212 -3.42 -7.93 -1.39
C PRO A 212 -2.38 -8.37 -0.35
N ASN A 213 -1.91 -9.61 -0.48
CA ASN A 213 -0.77 -10.08 0.29
C ASN A 213 0.52 -9.47 -0.26
N TYR A 214 1.02 -8.43 0.39
CA TYR A 214 2.22 -7.72 -0.04
C TYR A 214 3.49 -8.57 0.06
N ALA A 215 3.56 -9.50 1.01
CA ALA A 215 4.70 -10.42 1.13
C ALA A 215 4.78 -11.38 -0.07
N GLU A 216 3.65 -11.93 -0.50
CA GLU A 216 3.57 -12.74 -1.73
C GLU A 216 3.94 -11.93 -2.98
N MET A 217 3.51 -10.67 -3.06
CA MET A 217 3.90 -9.79 -4.17
C MET A 217 5.42 -9.58 -4.22
N HIS A 218 6.08 -9.37 -3.07
CA HIS A 218 7.53 -9.26 -3.01
C HIS A 218 8.22 -10.57 -3.40
N ALA A 219 7.70 -11.72 -2.98
CA ALA A 219 8.21 -13.03 -3.39
C ALA A 219 8.06 -13.23 -4.91
N SER A 220 6.91 -12.86 -5.48
CA SER A 220 6.66 -12.94 -6.92
C SER A 220 7.57 -12.04 -7.74
N ALA A 221 7.99 -10.89 -7.21
CA ALA A 221 8.94 -10.00 -7.89
C ALA A 221 10.27 -10.70 -8.22
N ALA A 222 10.69 -11.68 -7.41
CA ALA A 222 11.88 -12.48 -7.68
C ALA A 222 11.80 -13.23 -9.01
N THR A 223 10.59 -13.67 -9.42
CA THR A 223 10.41 -14.37 -10.71
C THR A 223 10.58 -13.42 -11.91
N TYR A 224 10.25 -12.15 -11.75
CA TYR A 224 10.51 -11.11 -12.75
C TYR A 224 12.00 -10.82 -12.90
N VAL A 225 12.71 -10.72 -11.78
CA VAL A 225 14.17 -10.55 -11.77
C VAL A 225 14.84 -11.74 -12.45
N ASP A 226 14.44 -12.97 -12.15
CA ASP A 226 14.94 -14.19 -12.81
C ASP A 226 14.70 -14.17 -14.33
N LYS A 227 13.49 -13.82 -14.78
CA LYS A 227 13.18 -13.70 -16.20
C LYS A 227 14.08 -12.66 -16.89
N ILE A 228 14.33 -11.52 -16.25
CA ILE A 228 15.20 -10.46 -16.76
C ILE A 228 16.65 -10.92 -16.84
N PHE A 229 17.18 -11.60 -15.82
CA PHE A 229 18.51 -12.20 -15.85
C PHE A 229 18.68 -13.26 -16.95
N LYS A 230 17.59 -13.92 -17.33
CA LYS A 230 17.53 -14.86 -18.46
C LYS A 230 17.31 -14.18 -19.82
N GLY A 231 17.33 -12.85 -19.86
CA GLY A 231 17.29 -12.06 -21.11
C GLY A 231 15.89 -11.58 -21.52
N ALA A 232 14.85 -11.78 -20.70
CA ALA A 232 13.54 -11.20 -20.98
C ALA A 232 13.58 -9.68 -20.86
N LYS A 233 12.89 -8.97 -21.77
CA LYS A 233 12.82 -7.51 -21.74
C LYS A 233 11.64 -7.07 -20.87
N PRO A 234 11.83 -6.09 -19.96
CA PRO A 234 10.74 -5.54 -19.16
C PRO A 234 9.53 -5.08 -20.00
N ALA A 235 9.78 -4.51 -21.17
CA ALA A 235 8.75 -4.04 -22.10
C ALA A 235 7.76 -5.13 -22.54
N ASP A 236 8.21 -6.40 -22.56
CA ASP A 236 7.43 -7.56 -23.01
C ASP A 236 6.88 -8.40 -21.86
N LEU A 237 7.25 -8.09 -20.60
CA LEU A 237 6.76 -8.76 -19.41
C LEU A 237 5.50 -8.05 -18.90
N PRO A 238 4.33 -8.70 -18.90
CA PRO A 238 3.08 -8.11 -18.40
C PRO A 238 3.19 -7.73 -16.93
N ILE A 239 2.50 -6.66 -16.53
CA ILE A 239 2.32 -6.31 -15.12
C ILE A 239 1.17 -7.14 -14.57
N GLU A 240 1.43 -7.90 -13.53
CA GLU A 240 0.44 -8.75 -12.87
C GLU A 240 -0.37 -7.96 -11.83
N GLN A 241 -1.67 -8.26 -11.78
CA GLN A 241 -2.59 -7.77 -10.76
C GLN A 241 -2.80 -8.85 -9.69
N PRO A 242 -3.04 -8.50 -8.43
CA PRO A 242 -3.40 -9.47 -7.42
C PRO A 242 -4.76 -10.09 -7.76
N ILE A 243 -4.85 -11.41 -7.62
CA ILE A 243 -6.09 -12.16 -7.79
C ILE A 243 -6.76 -12.48 -6.47
N LYS A 244 -6.02 -12.35 -5.36
CA LYS A 244 -6.51 -12.60 -4.00
C LYS A 244 -6.32 -11.35 -3.15
N PHE A 245 -7.36 -11.05 -2.37
CA PHE A 245 -7.36 -10.01 -1.34
C PHE A 245 -7.71 -10.67 -0.03
N GLU A 246 -7.04 -10.26 1.04
CA GLU A 246 -7.19 -10.84 2.37
C GLU A 246 -7.92 -9.85 3.29
N LEU A 247 -8.99 -10.33 3.93
CA LEU A 247 -9.65 -9.67 5.04
C LEU A 247 -9.07 -10.23 6.35
N VAL A 248 -8.34 -9.39 7.08
CA VAL A 248 -7.81 -9.71 8.40
C VAL A 248 -8.57 -8.92 9.45
N ILE A 249 -9.08 -9.57 10.49
CA ILE A 249 -9.83 -8.92 11.59
C ILE A 249 -9.16 -9.25 12.92
N ASN A 250 -8.90 -8.22 13.72
CA ASN A 250 -8.37 -8.35 15.08
C ASN A 250 -9.52 -8.38 16.09
N LEU A 251 -9.82 -9.57 16.60
CA LEU A 251 -10.90 -9.78 17.57
C LEU A 251 -10.62 -9.14 18.93
N ARG A 252 -9.35 -9.06 19.33
CA ARG A 252 -8.93 -8.35 20.55
C ARG A 252 -9.20 -6.85 20.42
N ALA A 253 -8.85 -6.26 19.28
CA ALA A 253 -9.16 -4.85 19.02
C ALA A 253 -10.67 -4.60 18.98
N ALA A 254 -11.44 -5.45 18.31
CA ALA A 254 -12.90 -5.37 18.29
C ALA A 254 -13.49 -5.39 19.72
N LYS A 255 -13.04 -6.32 20.57
CA LYS A 255 -13.46 -6.42 21.97
C LYS A 255 -13.13 -5.16 22.79
N VAL A 256 -11.92 -4.62 22.65
CA VAL A 256 -11.50 -3.36 23.33
C VAL A 256 -12.35 -2.17 22.89
N LEU A 257 -12.72 -2.12 21.62
CA LEU A 257 -13.56 -1.08 21.04
C LEU A 257 -15.05 -1.26 21.36
N GLY A 258 -15.46 -2.41 21.90
CA GLY A 258 -16.87 -2.74 22.15
C GLY A 258 -17.65 -3.03 20.86
N ILE A 259 -16.96 -3.47 19.80
CA ILE A 259 -17.56 -3.81 18.51
C ILE A 259 -17.83 -5.31 18.45
N GLU A 260 -19.08 -5.67 18.17
CA GLU A 260 -19.48 -7.04 17.89
C GLU A 260 -19.29 -7.33 16.40
N VAL A 261 -18.40 -8.28 16.08
CA VAL A 261 -18.13 -8.66 14.70
C VAL A 261 -19.27 -9.56 14.21
N SER A 262 -19.91 -9.17 13.10
CA SER A 262 -21.04 -9.94 12.56
C SER A 262 -20.64 -11.36 12.14
N PRO A 263 -21.56 -12.36 12.23
CA PRO A 263 -21.28 -13.71 11.73
C PRO A 263 -20.83 -13.73 10.26
N THR A 264 -21.35 -12.83 9.45
CA THR A 264 -20.96 -12.69 8.04
C THR A 264 -19.49 -12.29 7.90
N LEU A 265 -19.04 -11.27 8.63
CA LEU A 265 -17.64 -10.84 8.62
C LEU A 265 -16.70 -11.93 9.15
N LEU A 266 -17.11 -12.64 10.23
CA LEU A 266 -16.34 -13.77 10.77
C LEU A 266 -16.18 -14.90 9.73
N ALA A 267 -17.25 -15.20 8.98
CA ALA A 267 -17.23 -16.25 7.96
C ALA A 267 -16.46 -15.87 6.69
N THR A 268 -16.33 -14.57 6.39
CA THR A 268 -15.66 -14.07 5.19
C THR A 268 -14.23 -13.62 5.44
N ALA A 269 -13.79 -13.50 6.68
CA ALA A 269 -12.41 -13.18 7.03
C ALA A 269 -11.48 -14.33 6.63
N ASP A 270 -10.37 -13.97 5.98
CA ASP A 270 -9.29 -14.92 5.66
C ASP A 270 -8.46 -15.23 6.92
N GLU A 271 -8.37 -14.29 7.86
CA GLU A 271 -7.66 -14.45 9.12
C GLU A 271 -8.34 -13.70 10.27
N LEU A 272 -8.46 -14.36 11.40
CA LEU A 272 -8.92 -13.79 12.67
C LEU A 272 -7.75 -13.79 13.65
N MET A 273 -7.34 -12.61 14.11
CA MET A 273 -6.25 -12.42 15.09
C MET A 273 -6.86 -12.33 16.50
N GLU A 274 -6.35 -13.15 17.43
CA GLU A 274 -6.79 -13.23 18.83
C GLU A 274 -5.80 -12.56 19.80
#